data_5e8bb1c436b64f704f67157ef7f9a9de
#
_entry.id   5e8bb1c436b64f704f67157ef7f9a9de
#
_cell.length_a   1.000
_cell.length_b   1.000
_cell.length_c   1.000
_cell.angle_alpha   90.00
_cell.angle_beta   90.00
_cell.angle_gamma   90.00
#
_symmetry.space_group_name_H-M   'P 1'
#
loop_
_entity.id
_entity.type
_entity.pdbx_description
1 polymer ?
#
loop_
_entity_poly.entity_id
_entity_poly.type
_entity_poly.pdbx_seq_one_letter_code
_entity_poly.pdbx_strand_id
1 'polypeptide(L)'
;LILAYHLKSLRLLIKGLSVSASLSHRLALLRQQPDLLTRSLRGIEKEGLRVDSNGQLSDKPHPASLGSALTHPRTTTDYSEALLELITGTHQRVDSLMAEIKEIHTIVACTLNNELMWNHSMPAHLPREADIPIAWYGTSNTGMLKHVYRRGLAQRYGKTMQCIAGLHYNFSFDEKLWQALEIPGKNIQEMRSAGYFNTIRNFSRYSWLLMYLFGASPAVSADFLRGRTAGLERLDDSTLYLPYATSLRMSDLGYQNKAQSSLKPCYNDLNTFLHRMYEAVTTPWPAYQSIGTHRDGAWIQLNTNVLQIENEFYSSIRPKRTTGKCERPITALAERGVQYIEVRCLDIDYAEPTGISAQTARFVDAFLLFCATQDSPLFGDDGFC
;
A
#
# COMPACT_ATOMS: atom_id res chain seq x y z
N LEU A 1 26.88 15.38 18.32
CA LEU A 1 26.99 16.73 17.67
C LEU A 1 26.06 16.82 16.45
N ILE A 2 25.95 15.80 15.59
CA ILE A 2 25.09 15.78 14.39
C ILE A 2 23.60 15.85 14.76
N LEU A 3 23.17 15.10 15.78
CA LEU A 3 21.77 15.09 16.27
C LEU A 3 21.35 16.47 16.83
N ALA A 4 22.27 17.17 17.52
CA ALA A 4 22.01 18.50 18.07
C ALA A 4 21.92 19.57 16.98
N TYR A 5 22.64 19.41 15.88
CA TYR A 5 22.57 20.31 14.73
C TYR A 5 21.24 20.15 13.97
N HIS A 6 20.77 18.91 13.80
CA HIS A 6 19.48 18.63 13.16
C HIS A 6 18.28 19.11 13.99
N LEU A 7 18.34 18.99 15.32
CA LEU A 7 17.30 19.53 16.21
C LEU A 7 17.25 21.06 16.22
N LYS A 8 18.40 21.74 16.05
CA LYS A 8 18.42 23.20 15.90
C LYS A 8 17.87 23.65 14.56
N SER A 9 18.20 22.95 13.46
CA SER A 9 17.68 23.23 12.12
C SER A 9 16.16 22.96 12.05
N LEU A 10 15.68 21.90 12.68
CA LEU A 10 14.23 21.61 12.78
C LEU A 10 13.49 22.69 13.59
N ARG A 11 14.08 23.21 14.69
CA ARG A 11 13.50 24.31 15.47
C ARG A 11 13.47 25.63 14.71
N LEU A 12 14.42 25.88 13.81
CA LEU A 12 14.42 27.07 12.95
C LEU A 12 13.40 26.96 11.82
N LEU A 13 13.19 25.76 11.24
CA LEU A 13 12.13 25.48 10.27
C LEU A 13 10.74 25.62 10.89
N ILE A 14 10.54 25.15 12.12
CA ILE A 14 9.26 25.26 12.83
C ILE A 14 8.94 26.72 13.21
N LYS A 15 9.94 27.57 13.47
CA LYS A 15 9.72 29.00 13.78
C LYS A 15 9.31 29.84 12.56
N GLY A 16 9.54 29.37 11.33
CA GLY A 16 9.16 30.05 10.08
C GLY A 16 7.82 29.63 9.48
N LEU A 17 7.20 28.57 10.00
CA LEU A 17 5.89 28.10 9.53
C LEU A 17 4.80 28.92 10.26
N SER A 18 4.28 29.96 9.60
CA SER A 18 3.03 30.59 10.02
C SER A 18 1.92 29.53 9.89
N VAL A 19 1.35 29.13 11.02
CA VAL A 19 0.16 28.26 11.03
C VAL A 19 -0.95 29.02 10.33
N SER A 20 -1.57 28.44 9.27
CA SER A 20 -2.67 29.12 8.57
C SER A 20 -3.82 29.40 9.52
N ALA A 21 -4.55 30.48 9.27
CA ALA A 21 -5.74 30.83 10.07
C ALA A 21 -6.77 29.65 10.06
N SER A 22 -6.89 28.96 8.94
CA SER A 22 -7.74 27.78 8.78
C SER A 22 -7.29 26.59 9.64
N LEU A 23 -5.99 26.29 9.70
CA LEU A 23 -5.48 25.23 10.59
C LEU A 23 -5.69 25.57 12.05
N SER A 24 -5.41 26.82 12.47
CA SER A 24 -5.66 27.30 13.84
C SER A 24 -7.13 27.13 14.23
N HIS A 25 -8.05 27.47 13.33
CA HIS A 25 -9.49 27.30 13.54
C HIS A 25 -9.86 25.82 13.72
N ARG A 26 -9.44 24.95 12.78
CA ARG A 26 -9.73 23.50 12.85
C ARG A 26 -9.15 22.86 14.12
N LEU A 27 -7.95 23.23 14.54
CA LEU A 27 -7.37 22.74 15.79
C LEU A 27 -8.15 23.23 17.01
N ALA A 28 -8.71 24.45 16.98
CA ALA A 28 -9.59 24.95 18.05
C ALA A 28 -10.90 24.15 18.14
N LEU A 29 -11.51 23.80 16.99
CA LEU A 29 -12.69 22.93 16.93
C LEU A 29 -12.42 21.55 17.53
N LEU A 30 -11.30 20.92 17.16
CA LEU A 30 -10.90 19.59 17.66
C LEU A 30 -10.61 19.60 19.16
N ARG A 31 -10.05 20.69 19.71
CA ARG A 31 -9.85 20.82 21.17
C ARG A 31 -11.15 20.78 21.97
N GLN A 32 -12.26 21.17 21.36
CA GLN A 32 -13.59 21.11 22.00
C GLN A 32 -14.19 19.69 21.96
N GLN A 33 -13.69 18.80 21.10
CA GLN A 33 -14.20 17.45 20.87
C GLN A 33 -13.07 16.41 20.81
N PRO A 34 -12.24 16.29 21.87
CA PRO A 34 -11.04 15.42 21.83
C PRO A 34 -11.38 13.93 21.64
N ASP A 35 -12.57 13.51 22.04
CA ASP A 35 -13.05 12.13 21.89
C ASP A 35 -13.10 11.66 20.44
N LEU A 36 -13.29 12.58 19.47
CA LEU A 36 -13.28 12.22 18.04
C LEU A 36 -11.94 11.63 17.59
N LEU A 37 -10.83 12.03 18.21
CA LEU A 37 -9.50 11.54 17.88
C LEU A 37 -9.26 10.13 18.43
N THR A 38 -9.93 9.77 19.52
CA THR A 38 -9.78 8.45 20.17
C THR A 38 -10.60 7.35 19.50
N ARG A 39 -11.58 7.72 18.64
CA ARG A 39 -12.47 6.78 17.96
C ARG A 39 -12.00 6.39 16.55
N SER A 40 -10.83 6.85 16.14
CA SER A 40 -10.22 6.42 14.88
C SER A 40 -9.95 4.90 14.91
N LEU A 41 -10.15 4.25 13.76
CA LEU A 41 -9.87 2.81 13.60
C LEU A 41 -8.67 2.62 12.69
N ARG A 42 -7.88 1.61 12.99
CA ARG A 42 -6.71 1.23 12.19
C ARG A 42 -6.56 -0.27 12.06
N GLY A 43 -5.99 -0.72 10.95
CA GLY A 43 -5.66 -2.11 10.67
C GLY A 43 -4.40 -2.19 9.83
N ILE A 44 -3.73 -3.33 9.84
CA ILE A 44 -2.50 -3.58 9.09
C ILE A 44 -2.71 -4.76 8.15
N GLU A 45 -2.18 -4.63 6.93
CA GLU A 45 -1.90 -5.72 6.00
C GLU A 45 -0.39 -5.75 5.81
N LYS A 46 0.27 -6.82 6.27
CA LYS A 46 1.73 -6.97 6.14
C LYS A 46 2.06 -8.11 5.21
N GLU A 47 2.77 -7.81 4.16
CA GLU A 47 3.32 -8.80 3.24
C GLU A 47 4.67 -9.35 3.74
N GLY A 48 5.06 -10.54 3.28
CA GLY A 48 6.37 -11.11 3.55
C GLY A 48 6.60 -12.40 2.78
N LEU A 49 7.76 -12.48 2.12
CA LEU A 49 8.16 -13.68 1.38
C LEU A 49 8.51 -14.84 2.33
N ARG A 50 8.06 -16.03 2.03
CA ARG A 50 8.63 -17.25 2.60
C ARG A 50 9.95 -17.55 1.90
N VAL A 51 10.97 -17.80 2.70
CA VAL A 51 12.33 -18.14 2.24
C VAL A 51 12.89 -19.32 3.04
N ASP A 52 13.86 -19.99 2.49
CA ASP A 52 14.65 -20.97 3.24
C ASP A 52 15.68 -20.28 4.17
N SER A 53 16.48 -21.07 4.88
CA SER A 53 17.55 -20.59 5.78
C SER A 53 18.67 -19.81 5.08
N ASN A 54 18.77 -19.90 3.77
CA ASN A 54 19.75 -19.18 2.94
C ASN A 54 19.15 -17.94 2.27
N GLY A 55 17.89 -17.60 2.54
CA GLY A 55 17.19 -16.48 1.94
C GLY A 55 16.69 -16.74 0.53
N GLN A 56 16.67 -17.99 0.05
CA GLN A 56 16.11 -18.35 -1.26
C GLN A 56 14.58 -18.34 -1.20
N LEU A 57 13.93 -17.76 -2.21
CA LEU A 57 12.48 -17.77 -2.31
C LEU A 57 11.93 -19.19 -2.28
N SER A 58 10.92 -19.41 -1.44
CA SER A 58 10.23 -20.71 -1.36
C SER A 58 9.47 -21.03 -2.64
N ASP A 59 9.54 -22.26 -3.07
CA ASP A 59 8.73 -22.84 -4.15
C ASP A 59 7.56 -23.71 -3.64
N LYS A 60 7.44 -23.84 -2.31
CA LYS A 60 6.42 -24.66 -1.68
C LYS A 60 5.02 -24.00 -1.74
N PRO A 61 3.95 -24.80 -1.80
CA PRO A 61 2.59 -24.28 -1.75
C PRO A 61 2.30 -23.56 -0.43
N HIS A 62 1.22 -22.78 -0.40
CA HIS A 62 0.73 -22.15 0.83
C HIS A 62 0.54 -23.21 1.93
N PRO A 63 1.06 -23.00 3.14
CA PRO A 63 0.99 -24.00 4.22
C PRO A 63 -0.47 -24.34 4.57
N ALA A 64 -0.84 -25.62 4.43
CA ALA A 64 -2.21 -26.07 4.70
C ALA A 64 -2.64 -25.79 6.17
N SER A 65 -1.68 -25.75 7.09
CA SER A 65 -1.90 -25.41 8.51
C SER A 65 -2.29 -23.96 8.75
N LEU A 66 -2.04 -23.06 7.78
CA LEU A 66 -2.55 -21.69 7.81
C LEU A 66 -3.96 -21.58 7.21
N GLY A 67 -4.59 -22.69 6.83
CA GLY A 67 -5.91 -22.70 6.20
C GLY A 67 -5.87 -22.29 4.72
N SER A 68 -7.03 -21.90 4.19
CA SER A 68 -7.16 -21.53 2.79
C SER A 68 -6.77 -20.06 2.55
N ALA A 69 -5.79 -19.78 1.71
CA ALA A 69 -5.44 -18.43 1.29
C ALA A 69 -6.61 -17.65 0.64
N LEU A 70 -7.63 -18.34 0.13
CA LEU A 70 -8.83 -17.70 -0.44
C LEU A 70 -9.78 -17.16 0.62
N THR A 71 -9.93 -17.85 1.76
CA THR A 71 -11.02 -17.61 2.71
C THR A 71 -10.58 -17.35 4.13
N HIS A 72 -9.32 -17.57 4.48
CA HIS A 72 -8.84 -17.30 5.83
C HIS A 72 -8.82 -15.77 6.09
N PRO A 73 -9.38 -15.30 7.23
CA PRO A 73 -9.55 -13.87 7.47
C PRO A 73 -8.27 -13.13 7.88
N ARG A 74 -7.21 -13.85 8.27
CA ARG A 74 -5.96 -13.28 8.82
C ARG A 74 -4.72 -13.57 8.01
N THR A 75 -4.75 -14.59 7.15
CA THR A 75 -3.61 -15.01 6.34
C THR A 75 -4.06 -15.31 4.92
N THR A 76 -3.43 -14.68 3.95
CA THR A 76 -3.63 -14.93 2.53
C THR A 76 -2.29 -14.89 1.81
N THR A 77 -2.30 -14.91 0.49
CA THR A 77 -1.13 -14.60 -0.34
C THR A 77 -1.43 -13.37 -1.19
N ASP A 78 -0.40 -12.52 -1.41
CA ASP A 78 -0.54 -11.47 -2.41
C ASP A 78 -0.28 -12.01 -3.81
N TYR A 79 0.85 -11.72 -4.44
CA TYR A 79 1.12 -12.14 -5.82
C TYR A 79 1.67 -13.56 -5.92
N SER A 80 2.77 -13.82 -5.21
CA SER A 80 3.44 -15.12 -5.22
C SER A 80 2.81 -16.05 -4.19
N GLU A 81 2.80 -17.35 -4.51
CA GLU A 81 2.46 -18.39 -3.53
C GLU A 81 3.36 -18.32 -2.27
N ALA A 82 4.59 -17.81 -2.45
CA ALA A 82 5.51 -17.58 -1.35
C ALA A 82 5.28 -16.25 -0.60
N LEU A 83 4.54 -15.30 -1.16
CA LEU A 83 4.31 -13.99 -0.56
C LEU A 83 3.07 -14.04 0.35
N LEU A 84 3.29 -14.30 1.63
CA LEU A 84 2.22 -14.23 2.63
C LEU A 84 1.78 -12.79 2.85
N GLU A 85 0.49 -12.63 3.11
CA GLU A 85 -0.13 -11.37 3.53
C GLU A 85 -0.88 -11.60 4.83
N LEU A 86 -0.48 -10.89 5.88
CA LEU A 86 -1.00 -10.98 7.24
C LEU A 86 -1.92 -9.81 7.51
N ILE A 87 -3.17 -10.07 7.89
CA ILE A 87 -4.25 -9.09 7.97
C ILE A 87 -4.79 -9.02 9.39
N THR A 88 -4.74 -7.86 10.03
CA THR A 88 -5.37 -7.64 11.34
C THR A 88 -6.85 -7.28 11.20
N GLY A 89 -7.58 -7.34 12.30
CA GLY A 89 -8.83 -6.62 12.46
C GLY A 89 -8.63 -5.12 12.54
N THR A 90 -9.71 -4.40 12.84
CA THR A 90 -9.69 -2.96 13.09
C THR A 90 -9.66 -2.67 14.58
N HIS A 91 -8.79 -1.74 15.00
CA HIS A 91 -8.54 -1.40 16.39
C HIS A 91 -8.61 0.11 16.63
N GLN A 92 -9.16 0.53 17.76
CA GLN A 92 -9.11 1.93 18.22
C GLN A 92 -7.76 2.28 18.86
N ARG A 93 -7.08 1.30 19.44
CA ARG A 93 -5.80 1.48 20.14
C ARG A 93 -4.66 0.85 19.35
N VAL A 94 -3.56 1.59 19.20
CA VAL A 94 -2.33 1.07 18.57
C VAL A 94 -1.82 -0.16 19.33
N ASP A 95 -1.86 -0.16 20.66
CA ASP A 95 -1.35 -1.28 21.46
C ASP A 95 -2.11 -2.59 21.18
N SER A 96 -3.44 -2.51 20.98
CA SER A 96 -4.26 -3.67 20.60
C SER A 96 -3.98 -4.14 19.17
N LEU A 97 -3.73 -3.21 18.25
CA LEU A 97 -3.32 -3.52 16.88
C LEU A 97 -1.97 -4.27 16.87
N MET A 98 -0.99 -3.76 17.65
CA MET A 98 0.33 -4.38 17.73
C MET A 98 0.29 -5.75 18.41
N ALA A 99 -0.60 -5.95 19.38
CA ALA A 99 -0.82 -7.25 19.99
C ALA A 99 -1.36 -8.27 18.98
N GLU A 100 -2.39 -7.92 18.19
CA GLU A 100 -2.95 -8.82 17.17
C GLU A 100 -1.95 -9.15 16.06
N ILE A 101 -1.23 -8.17 15.50
CA ILE A 101 -0.24 -8.48 14.45
C ILE A 101 0.89 -9.37 14.98
N LYS A 102 1.31 -9.18 16.24
CA LYS A 102 2.29 -10.05 16.88
C LYS A 102 1.76 -11.48 17.06
N GLU A 103 0.50 -11.64 17.46
CA GLU A 103 -0.14 -12.95 17.58
C GLU A 103 -0.18 -13.67 16.24
N ILE A 104 -0.64 -13.00 15.17
CA ILE A 104 -0.67 -13.55 13.81
C ILE A 104 0.73 -13.97 13.37
N HIS A 105 1.74 -13.12 13.57
CA HIS A 105 3.15 -13.46 13.30
C HIS A 105 3.64 -14.70 14.05
N THR A 106 3.29 -14.82 15.33
CA THR A 106 3.67 -15.97 16.16
C THR A 106 3.06 -17.26 15.60
N ILE A 107 1.77 -17.24 15.25
CA ILE A 107 1.09 -18.39 14.65
C ILE A 107 1.77 -18.78 13.33
N VAL A 108 2.05 -17.82 12.47
CA VAL A 108 2.72 -18.05 11.18
C VAL A 108 4.12 -18.63 11.42
N ALA A 109 4.94 -18.03 12.29
CA ALA A 109 6.29 -18.51 12.56
C ALA A 109 6.32 -19.94 13.10
N CYS A 110 5.37 -20.31 13.98
CA CYS A 110 5.22 -21.67 14.48
C CYS A 110 4.75 -22.68 13.41
N THR A 111 4.15 -22.18 12.32
CA THR A 111 3.61 -22.99 11.24
C THR A 111 4.60 -23.23 10.11
N LEU A 112 5.54 -22.31 9.90
CA LEU A 112 6.54 -22.37 8.85
C LEU A 112 7.66 -23.39 9.19
N ASN A 113 7.44 -24.65 8.82
CA ASN A 113 8.43 -25.72 9.03
C ASN A 113 9.65 -25.50 8.12
N ASN A 114 10.82 -25.22 8.70
CA ASN A 114 12.08 -24.99 7.98
C ASN A 114 12.03 -23.87 6.92
N GLU A 115 11.10 -22.94 7.06
CA GLU A 115 11.04 -21.70 6.28
C GLU A 115 11.03 -20.51 7.23
N LEU A 116 11.46 -19.36 6.73
CA LEU A 116 11.43 -18.09 7.44
C LEU A 116 10.52 -17.13 6.68
N MET A 117 9.95 -16.16 7.37
CA MET A 117 9.31 -15.01 6.76
C MET A 117 10.36 -13.90 6.60
N TRP A 118 10.67 -13.54 5.37
CA TRP A 118 11.63 -12.49 5.05
C TRP A 118 11.08 -11.15 5.48
N ASN A 119 11.64 -10.58 6.53
CA ASN A 119 11.16 -9.36 7.17
C ASN A 119 11.81 -8.11 6.55
N HIS A 120 11.69 -7.96 5.22
CA HIS A 120 12.24 -6.84 4.46
C HIS A 120 11.39 -6.58 3.22
N SER A 121 11.29 -5.31 2.78
CA SER A 121 10.48 -4.97 1.59
C SER A 121 11.09 -5.45 0.29
N MET A 122 12.40 -5.28 0.10
CA MET A 122 13.06 -5.81 -1.09
C MET A 122 13.37 -7.30 -0.90
N PRO A 123 13.16 -8.13 -1.94
CA PRO A 123 13.40 -9.57 -1.82
C PRO A 123 14.90 -9.88 -1.66
N ALA A 124 15.20 -11.00 -0.99
CA ALA A 124 16.50 -11.58 -0.91
C ALA A 124 16.86 -12.30 -2.23
N HIS A 125 17.16 -13.59 -2.19
CA HIS A 125 17.53 -14.34 -3.41
C HIS A 125 16.31 -14.83 -4.17
N LEU A 126 16.21 -14.47 -5.45
CA LEU A 126 15.13 -14.86 -6.33
C LEU A 126 15.60 -15.93 -7.34
N PRO A 127 14.81 -16.99 -7.60
CA PRO A 127 15.06 -17.93 -8.68
C PRO A 127 14.90 -17.23 -10.04
N ARG A 128 15.10 -17.95 -11.16
CA ARG A 128 14.76 -17.41 -12.48
C ARG A 128 13.32 -16.90 -12.47
N GLU A 129 13.04 -15.85 -13.21
CA GLU A 129 11.70 -15.22 -13.20
C GLU A 129 10.56 -16.19 -13.56
N ALA A 130 10.83 -17.14 -14.47
CA ALA A 130 9.86 -18.16 -14.84
C ALA A 130 9.46 -19.06 -13.65
N ASP A 131 10.39 -19.30 -12.73
CA ASP A 131 10.25 -20.23 -11.60
C ASP A 131 9.62 -19.58 -10.36
N ILE A 132 9.39 -18.27 -10.35
CA ILE A 132 8.65 -17.59 -9.27
C ILE A 132 7.19 -18.10 -9.28
N PRO A 133 6.72 -18.74 -8.19
CA PRO A 133 5.38 -19.32 -8.16
C PRO A 133 4.29 -18.24 -8.06
N ILE A 134 3.25 -18.37 -8.86
CA ILE A 134 2.06 -17.49 -8.81
C ILE A 134 1.06 -18.09 -7.84
N ALA A 135 0.49 -17.29 -6.96
CA ALA A 135 -0.48 -17.71 -5.96
C ALA A 135 -1.66 -18.48 -6.56
N TRP A 136 -2.02 -19.58 -5.90
CA TRP A 136 -3.10 -20.47 -6.28
C TRP A 136 -4.21 -20.49 -5.22
N TYR A 137 -5.47 -20.37 -5.66
CA TYR A 137 -6.62 -20.22 -4.77
C TYR A 137 -7.72 -21.29 -5.01
N GLY A 138 -7.35 -22.38 -5.70
CA GLY A 138 -8.30 -23.44 -6.08
C GLY A 138 -9.09 -23.11 -7.34
N THR A 139 -10.01 -24.01 -7.70
CA THR A 139 -10.75 -24.02 -8.98
C THR A 139 -12.10 -23.31 -8.96
N SER A 140 -12.49 -22.71 -7.84
CA SER A 140 -13.71 -21.89 -7.78
C SER A 140 -13.59 -20.65 -8.68
N ASN A 141 -14.71 -20.09 -9.14
CA ASN A 141 -14.69 -18.88 -9.97
C ASN A 141 -13.91 -17.73 -9.32
N THR A 142 -14.06 -17.51 -8.01
CA THR A 142 -13.30 -16.50 -7.27
C THR A 142 -11.81 -16.83 -7.21
N GLY A 143 -11.46 -18.10 -6.97
CA GLY A 143 -10.06 -18.54 -6.96
C GLY A 143 -9.41 -18.38 -8.32
N MET A 144 -10.09 -18.81 -9.37
CA MET A 144 -9.61 -18.67 -10.76
C MET A 144 -9.47 -17.21 -11.17
N LEU A 145 -10.41 -16.34 -10.82
CA LEU A 145 -10.32 -14.90 -11.08
C LEU A 145 -9.06 -14.30 -10.44
N LYS A 146 -8.81 -14.63 -9.16
CA LYS A 146 -7.60 -14.16 -8.45
C LYS A 146 -6.31 -14.69 -9.10
N HIS A 147 -6.29 -15.93 -9.53
CA HIS A 147 -5.13 -16.54 -10.18
C HIS A 147 -4.86 -15.95 -11.57
N VAL A 148 -5.91 -15.85 -12.42
CA VAL A 148 -5.79 -15.26 -13.77
C VAL A 148 -5.39 -13.80 -13.71
N TYR A 149 -5.91 -13.02 -12.75
CA TYR A 149 -5.46 -11.67 -12.49
C TYR A 149 -3.94 -11.59 -12.28
N ARG A 150 -3.37 -12.48 -11.44
CA ARG A 150 -1.92 -12.53 -11.17
C ARG A 150 -1.11 -13.02 -12.36
N ARG A 151 -1.64 -13.93 -13.15
CA ARG A 151 -1.04 -14.29 -14.45
C ARG A 151 -0.97 -13.06 -15.36
N GLY A 152 -1.99 -12.21 -15.37
CA GLY A 152 -1.98 -10.94 -16.08
C GLY A 152 -0.91 -9.98 -15.56
N LEU A 153 -0.73 -9.87 -14.25
CA LEU A 153 0.35 -9.07 -13.67
C LEU A 153 1.74 -9.56 -14.14
N ALA A 154 1.94 -10.88 -14.23
CA ALA A 154 3.18 -11.46 -14.76
C ALA A 154 3.43 -11.06 -16.21
N GLN A 155 2.39 -11.08 -17.07
CA GLN A 155 2.52 -10.70 -18.49
C GLN A 155 2.79 -9.20 -18.67
N ARG A 156 2.26 -8.35 -17.77
CA ARG A 156 2.31 -6.89 -17.87
C ARG A 156 3.57 -6.29 -17.25
N TYR A 157 4.01 -6.84 -16.11
CA TYR A 157 5.02 -6.22 -15.24
C TYR A 157 6.19 -7.15 -14.91
N GLY A 158 6.08 -8.43 -15.25
CA GLY A 158 7.02 -9.46 -14.82
C GLY A 158 6.74 -9.93 -13.38
N LYS A 159 7.30 -11.10 -13.02
CA LYS A 159 7.10 -11.70 -11.71
C LYS A 159 8.07 -11.17 -10.65
N THR A 160 9.27 -10.75 -11.07
CA THR A 160 10.32 -10.26 -10.16
C THR A 160 9.86 -9.06 -9.35
N MET A 161 9.25 -8.07 -9.99
CA MET A 161 8.72 -6.87 -9.33
C MET A 161 7.62 -7.20 -8.32
N GLN A 162 6.85 -8.25 -8.56
CA GLN A 162 5.78 -8.69 -7.68
C GLN A 162 6.27 -9.41 -6.41
N CYS A 163 7.59 -9.60 -6.25
CA CYS A 163 8.21 -10.11 -5.02
C CYS A 163 8.58 -9.01 -4.03
N ILE A 164 8.32 -7.75 -4.37
CA ILE A 164 8.46 -6.64 -3.42
C ILE A 164 7.31 -6.72 -2.42
N ALA A 165 7.62 -6.66 -1.14
CA ALA A 165 6.67 -6.72 -0.03
C ALA A 165 6.45 -5.35 0.59
N GLY A 166 5.22 -5.05 0.99
CA GLY A 166 4.85 -3.79 1.62
C GLY A 166 4.16 -3.98 2.96
N LEU A 167 3.97 -2.86 3.65
CA LEU A 167 3.09 -2.76 4.80
C LEU A 167 2.02 -1.73 4.48
N HIS A 168 0.76 -2.17 4.47
CA HIS A 168 -0.38 -1.29 4.28
C HIS A 168 -1.00 -0.93 5.63
N TYR A 169 -1.25 0.35 5.80
CA TYR A 169 -1.87 0.88 7.00
C TYR A 169 -3.25 1.43 6.67
N ASN A 170 -4.27 0.70 7.08
CA ASN A 170 -5.67 1.08 6.91
C ASN A 170 -6.09 1.98 8.05
N PHE A 171 -6.75 3.10 7.73
CA PHE A 171 -7.11 4.10 8.73
C PHE A 171 -8.46 4.76 8.44
N SER A 172 -9.30 4.87 9.46
CA SER A 172 -10.53 5.66 9.41
C SER A 172 -10.66 6.58 10.61
N PHE A 173 -11.08 7.82 10.34
CA PHE A 173 -11.51 8.75 11.39
C PHE A 173 -12.92 8.43 11.88
N ASP A 174 -13.28 8.93 13.08
CA ASP A 174 -14.67 9.01 13.48
C ASP A 174 -15.47 9.80 12.43
N GLU A 175 -16.65 9.30 12.07
CA GLU A 175 -17.47 9.92 11.01
C GLU A 175 -17.88 11.36 11.34
N LYS A 176 -18.07 11.68 12.64
CA LYS A 176 -18.38 13.03 13.11
C LYS A 176 -17.22 14.02 12.97
N LEU A 177 -15.98 13.53 12.73
CA LEU A 177 -14.83 14.41 12.54
C LEU A 177 -15.08 15.39 11.39
N TRP A 178 -15.70 14.94 10.31
CA TRP A 178 -15.89 15.75 9.11
C TRP A 178 -16.88 16.90 9.33
N GLN A 179 -17.90 16.68 10.18
CA GLN A 179 -18.80 17.73 10.62
C GLN A 179 -18.07 18.71 11.56
N ALA A 180 -17.28 18.19 12.51
CA ALA A 180 -16.52 19.02 13.45
C ALA A 180 -15.44 19.87 12.73
N LEU A 181 -14.90 19.42 11.62
CA LEU A 181 -13.97 20.16 10.75
C LEU A 181 -14.68 21.07 9.72
N GLU A 182 -16.01 21.14 9.76
CA GLU A 182 -16.82 21.95 8.83
C GLU A 182 -16.56 21.63 7.36
N ILE A 183 -16.32 20.35 7.05
CA ILE A 183 -16.09 19.90 5.67
C ILE A 183 -17.41 20.08 4.87
N PRO A 184 -17.38 20.73 3.69
CA PRO A 184 -18.58 20.95 2.91
C PRO A 184 -19.17 19.64 2.35
N GLY A 185 -20.51 19.54 2.34
CA GLY A 185 -21.28 18.41 1.78
C GLY A 185 -22.75 18.52 2.16
N LYS A 186 -23.64 17.97 1.34
CA LYS A 186 -25.09 17.99 1.57
C LYS A 186 -25.54 16.99 2.64
N ASN A 187 -24.72 15.97 2.86
CA ASN A 187 -24.97 14.90 3.84
C ASN A 187 -23.63 14.35 4.35
N ILE A 188 -23.69 13.50 5.38
CA ILE A 188 -22.49 12.95 6.04
C ILE A 188 -21.62 12.13 5.08
N GLN A 189 -22.19 11.44 4.10
CA GLN A 189 -21.45 10.67 3.11
C GLN A 189 -20.61 11.58 2.19
N GLU A 190 -21.20 12.69 1.73
CA GLU A 190 -20.48 13.68 0.91
C GLU A 190 -19.39 14.38 1.73
N MET A 191 -19.69 14.83 2.95
CA MET A 191 -18.73 15.44 3.87
C MET A 191 -17.55 14.51 4.13
N ARG A 192 -17.82 13.23 4.45
CA ARG A 192 -16.82 12.21 4.70
C ARG A 192 -15.94 11.98 3.45
N SER A 193 -16.53 11.82 2.29
CA SER A 193 -15.79 11.62 1.04
C SER A 193 -14.92 12.83 0.71
N ALA A 194 -15.44 14.05 0.82
CA ALA A 194 -14.69 15.29 0.62
C ALA A 194 -13.53 15.40 1.62
N GLY A 195 -13.75 15.09 2.90
CA GLY A 195 -12.72 15.09 3.94
C GLY A 195 -11.60 14.08 3.66
N TYR A 196 -11.93 12.87 3.23
CA TYR A 196 -10.91 11.90 2.83
C TYR A 196 -10.15 12.35 1.57
N PHE A 197 -10.80 12.97 0.58
CA PHE A 197 -10.10 13.50 -0.59
C PHE A 197 -9.20 14.69 -0.24
N ASN A 198 -9.59 15.55 0.71
CA ASN A 198 -8.69 16.55 1.29
C ASN A 198 -7.45 15.90 1.93
N THR A 199 -7.67 14.86 2.71
CA THR A 199 -6.59 14.08 3.36
C THR A 199 -5.66 13.46 2.32
N ILE A 200 -6.19 12.82 1.28
CA ILE A 200 -5.41 12.17 0.21
C ILE A 200 -4.56 13.18 -0.56
N ARG A 201 -5.12 14.35 -0.91
CA ARG A 201 -4.34 15.42 -1.59
C ARG A 201 -3.16 15.89 -0.74
N ASN A 202 -3.41 16.13 0.55
CA ASN A 202 -2.34 16.55 1.47
C ASN A 202 -1.35 15.41 1.70
N PHE A 203 -1.82 14.18 1.85
CA PHE A 203 -0.94 13.00 1.90
C PHE A 203 -0.03 12.94 0.66
N SER A 204 -0.57 13.12 -0.53
CA SER A 204 0.22 13.10 -1.77
C SER A 204 1.32 14.18 -1.79
N ARG A 205 1.08 15.35 -1.15
CA ARG A 205 2.07 16.43 -1.03
C ARG A 205 3.16 16.15 -0.01
N TYR A 206 2.83 15.45 1.07
CA TYR A 206 3.70 15.30 2.24
C TYR A 206 4.20 13.89 2.49
N SER A 207 3.76 12.87 1.71
CA SER A 207 4.10 11.46 1.92
C SER A 207 5.60 11.16 1.84
N TRP A 208 6.38 12.00 1.14
CA TRP A 208 7.84 11.92 1.13
C TRP A 208 8.44 11.88 2.54
N LEU A 209 7.77 12.52 3.52
CA LEU A 209 8.21 12.51 4.92
C LEU A 209 8.15 11.11 5.54
N LEU A 210 7.13 10.32 5.20
CA LEU A 210 7.04 8.92 5.67
C LEU A 210 8.15 8.06 5.08
N MET A 211 8.46 8.23 3.79
CA MET A 211 9.56 7.51 3.13
C MET A 211 10.92 7.94 3.68
N TYR A 212 11.09 9.22 3.98
CA TYR A 212 12.33 9.74 4.58
C TYR A 212 12.56 9.20 5.99
N LEU A 213 11.51 9.17 6.83
CA LEU A 213 11.63 8.76 8.24
C LEU A 213 11.59 7.24 8.44
N PHE A 214 10.82 6.52 7.64
CA PHE A 214 10.50 5.11 7.84
C PHE A 214 10.86 4.23 6.63
N GLY A 215 11.54 4.78 5.62
CA GLY A 215 12.13 3.97 4.56
C GLY A 215 13.17 3.01 5.14
N ALA A 216 13.04 1.72 4.84
CA ALA A 216 13.84 0.63 5.38
C ALA A 216 14.31 -0.36 4.30
N SER A 217 14.38 0.11 3.04
CA SER A 217 14.80 -0.73 1.90
C SER A 217 15.80 -0.02 0.98
N PRO A 218 16.98 0.43 1.50
CA PRO A 218 17.99 1.13 0.71
C PRO A 218 18.83 0.21 -0.17
N ALA A 219 18.69 -1.11 -0.04
CA ALA A 219 19.48 -2.12 -0.73
C ALA A 219 18.60 -3.23 -1.30
N VAL A 220 19.14 -3.94 -2.29
CA VAL A 220 18.46 -5.05 -2.99
C VAL A 220 19.46 -6.10 -3.44
N SER A 221 19.05 -7.37 -3.51
CA SER A 221 19.85 -8.42 -4.12
C SER A 221 20.10 -8.14 -5.61
N ALA A 222 21.30 -8.45 -6.10
CA ALA A 222 21.64 -8.35 -7.51
C ALA A 222 20.72 -9.21 -8.41
N ASP A 223 20.17 -10.30 -7.88
CA ASP A 223 19.20 -11.17 -8.57
C ASP A 223 17.95 -10.41 -9.01
N PHE A 224 17.54 -9.40 -8.25
CA PHE A 224 16.37 -8.58 -8.58
C PHE A 224 16.51 -7.84 -9.90
N LEU A 225 17.72 -7.39 -10.25
CA LEU A 225 17.94 -6.63 -11.48
C LEU A 225 17.89 -7.47 -12.75
N ARG A 226 18.05 -8.80 -12.67
CA ARG A 226 18.05 -9.68 -13.84
C ARG A 226 19.03 -9.23 -14.94
N GLY A 227 20.21 -8.74 -14.55
CA GLY A 227 21.22 -8.21 -15.46
C GLY A 227 20.91 -6.82 -16.02
N ARG A 228 19.83 -6.16 -15.61
CA ARG A 228 19.55 -4.76 -15.99
C ARG A 228 20.48 -3.81 -15.24
N THR A 229 20.87 -2.73 -15.89
CA THR A 229 21.56 -1.61 -15.24
C THR A 229 20.52 -0.67 -14.64
N ALA A 230 20.70 -0.29 -13.38
CA ALA A 230 19.74 0.55 -12.65
C ALA A 230 20.39 1.74 -11.92
N GLY A 231 21.65 2.06 -12.22
CA GLY A 231 22.37 3.16 -11.55
C GLY A 231 22.65 2.90 -10.06
N LEU A 232 22.55 1.64 -9.61
CA LEU A 232 22.88 1.24 -8.26
C LEU A 232 24.38 1.01 -8.09
N GLU A 233 24.88 1.28 -6.91
CA GLU A 233 26.23 0.96 -6.49
C GLU A 233 26.29 -0.46 -5.90
N ARG A 234 27.46 -1.07 -5.97
CA ARG A 234 27.70 -2.40 -5.42
C ARG A 234 28.22 -2.29 -3.99
N LEU A 235 27.50 -2.90 -3.04
CA LEU A 235 27.93 -3.02 -1.65
C LEU A 235 28.87 -4.21 -1.46
N ASP A 236 28.49 -5.36 -2.04
CA ASP A 236 29.24 -6.61 -2.09
C ASP A 236 28.90 -7.39 -3.38
N ASP A 237 29.33 -8.66 -3.48
CA ASP A 237 29.12 -9.48 -4.69
C ASP A 237 27.65 -9.74 -5.01
N SER A 238 26.77 -9.71 -4.02
CA SER A 238 25.34 -10.06 -4.12
C SER A 238 24.40 -8.90 -3.87
N THR A 239 24.89 -7.77 -3.30
CA THR A 239 24.05 -6.67 -2.81
C THR A 239 24.33 -5.37 -3.55
N LEU A 240 23.28 -4.74 -4.00
CA LEU A 240 23.28 -3.42 -4.61
C LEU A 240 22.53 -2.43 -3.75
N TYR A 241 22.93 -1.17 -3.80
CA TYR A 241 22.29 -0.10 -3.03
C TYR A 241 22.31 1.24 -3.78
N LEU A 242 21.52 2.19 -3.34
CA LEU A 242 21.60 3.57 -3.82
C LEU A 242 21.98 4.47 -2.64
N PRO A 243 23.12 5.21 -2.73
CA PRO A 243 23.52 6.16 -1.70
C PRO A 243 22.40 7.14 -1.36
N TYR A 244 22.15 7.35 -0.07
CA TYR A 244 21.11 8.24 0.48
C TYR A 244 19.65 7.81 0.20
N ALA A 245 19.41 6.72 -0.51
CA ALA A 245 18.07 6.18 -0.64
C ALA A 245 17.60 5.58 0.69
N THR A 246 16.34 5.82 1.03
CA THR A 246 15.69 5.21 2.19
C THR A 246 14.80 4.05 1.78
N SER A 247 14.23 4.09 0.56
CA SER A 247 13.32 3.07 0.04
C SER A 247 13.49 2.85 -1.45
N LEU A 248 14.12 1.74 -1.84
CA LEU A 248 14.15 1.29 -3.24
C LEU A 248 12.79 0.75 -3.69
N ARG A 249 11.97 0.25 -2.76
CA ARG A 249 10.60 -0.17 -3.04
C ARG A 249 9.77 0.96 -3.65
N MET A 250 9.94 2.18 -3.15
CA MET A 250 9.19 3.37 -3.61
C MET A 250 9.92 4.14 -4.71
N SER A 251 11.02 3.58 -5.24
CA SER A 251 11.77 4.15 -6.36
C SER A 251 11.29 3.59 -7.71
N ASP A 252 11.91 4.08 -8.77
CA ASP A 252 11.70 3.59 -10.13
C ASP A 252 12.11 2.12 -10.36
N LEU A 253 12.82 1.51 -9.42
CA LEU A 253 13.10 0.07 -9.42
C LEU A 253 11.89 -0.77 -9.03
N GLY A 254 11.00 -0.20 -8.23
CA GLY A 254 9.78 -0.84 -7.79
C GLY A 254 8.72 -0.87 -8.89
N TYR A 255 7.57 -0.30 -8.59
CA TYR A 255 6.42 -0.37 -9.48
C TYR A 255 6.49 0.66 -10.60
N GLN A 256 7.04 0.29 -11.73
CA GLN A 256 6.97 1.09 -12.96
C GLN A 256 6.08 0.42 -14.00
N ASN A 257 5.17 1.23 -14.56
CA ASN A 257 4.31 0.79 -15.64
C ASN A 257 3.98 1.92 -16.60
N LYS A 258 4.38 1.76 -17.87
CA LYS A 258 4.10 2.73 -18.94
C LYS A 258 2.60 2.97 -19.15
N ALA A 259 1.77 1.94 -19.01
CA ALA A 259 0.31 2.09 -19.15
C ALA A 259 -0.30 2.92 -18.01
N GLN A 260 0.22 2.77 -16.79
CA GLN A 260 -0.24 3.53 -15.63
C GLN A 260 0.43 4.93 -15.51
N SER A 261 1.57 5.17 -16.15
CA SER A 261 2.22 6.49 -16.11
C SER A 261 1.38 7.59 -16.76
N SER A 262 0.52 7.22 -17.72
CA SER A 262 -0.47 8.12 -18.32
C SER A 262 -1.77 8.24 -17.51
N LEU A 263 -1.98 7.34 -16.56
CA LEU A 263 -3.13 7.35 -15.67
C LEU A 263 -2.90 8.37 -14.56
N LYS A 264 -3.53 9.53 -14.70
CA LYS A 264 -3.51 10.57 -13.67
C LYS A 264 -4.81 10.48 -12.87
N PRO A 265 -4.85 9.72 -11.76
CA PRO A 265 -6.03 9.72 -10.92
C PRO A 265 -6.17 11.09 -10.29
N CYS A 266 -7.23 11.79 -10.62
CA CYS A 266 -7.50 13.08 -10.01
C CYS A 266 -8.07 12.88 -8.62
N TYR A 267 -7.38 13.38 -7.60
CA TYR A 267 -7.85 13.36 -6.21
C TYR A 267 -8.56 14.64 -5.79
N ASN A 268 -9.06 15.43 -6.74
CA ASN A 268 -9.81 16.65 -6.43
C ASN A 268 -11.17 16.35 -5.80
N ASP A 269 -11.86 15.34 -6.29
CA ASP A 269 -13.12 14.85 -5.75
C ASP A 269 -13.35 13.37 -6.10
N LEU A 270 -14.34 12.77 -5.41
CA LEU A 270 -14.68 11.36 -5.59
C LEU A 270 -15.18 11.06 -7.02
N ASN A 271 -16.01 11.91 -7.61
CA ASN A 271 -16.61 11.64 -8.92
C ASN A 271 -15.56 11.62 -10.02
N THR A 272 -14.66 12.58 -10.00
CA THR A 272 -13.54 12.66 -10.96
C THR A 272 -12.61 11.44 -10.79
N PHE A 273 -12.31 11.04 -9.56
CA PHE A 273 -11.52 9.83 -9.29
C PHE A 273 -12.21 8.57 -9.83
N LEU A 274 -13.49 8.40 -9.57
CA LEU A 274 -14.28 7.25 -10.05
C LEU A 274 -14.33 7.20 -11.58
N HIS A 275 -14.50 8.34 -12.23
CA HIS A 275 -14.49 8.44 -13.69
C HIS A 275 -13.17 7.98 -14.28
N ARG A 276 -12.03 8.47 -13.74
CA ARG A 276 -10.68 8.06 -14.17
C ARG A 276 -10.44 6.57 -13.95
N MET A 277 -10.87 6.03 -12.81
CA MET A 277 -10.75 4.59 -12.55
C MET A 277 -11.62 3.76 -13.51
N TYR A 278 -12.84 4.22 -13.82
CA TYR A 278 -13.71 3.56 -14.79
C TYR A 278 -13.07 3.55 -16.18
N GLU A 279 -12.56 4.69 -16.64
CA GLU A 279 -11.82 4.78 -17.91
C GLU A 279 -10.67 3.77 -17.95
N ALA A 280 -9.87 3.68 -16.88
CA ALA A 280 -8.72 2.80 -16.83
C ALA A 280 -9.08 1.29 -16.90
N VAL A 281 -10.21 0.89 -16.33
CA VAL A 281 -10.66 -0.52 -16.35
C VAL A 281 -11.49 -0.86 -17.59
N THR A 282 -11.84 0.11 -18.44
CA THR A 282 -12.65 -0.11 -19.65
C THR A 282 -11.91 0.22 -20.95
N THR A 283 -10.81 0.98 -20.89
CA THR A 283 -10.06 1.40 -22.10
C THR A 283 -8.97 0.38 -22.43
N PRO A 284 -9.01 -0.27 -23.59
CA PRO A 284 -7.98 -1.18 -24.04
C PRO A 284 -6.62 -0.49 -24.21
N TRP A 285 -5.55 -1.22 -23.85
CA TRP A 285 -4.17 -0.77 -24.04
C TRP A 285 -3.50 -1.55 -25.18
N PRO A 286 -2.97 -0.88 -26.25
CA PRO A 286 -2.47 -1.57 -27.44
C PRO A 286 -1.44 -2.68 -27.17
N ALA A 287 -0.50 -2.43 -26.25
CA ALA A 287 0.51 -3.45 -25.90
C ALA A 287 -0.12 -4.69 -25.24
N TYR A 288 -1.19 -4.52 -24.44
CA TYR A 288 -1.89 -5.65 -23.82
C TYR A 288 -2.84 -6.35 -24.77
N GLN A 289 -3.39 -5.64 -25.76
CA GLN A 289 -4.13 -6.26 -26.86
C GLN A 289 -3.24 -7.20 -27.67
N SER A 290 -1.97 -6.82 -27.93
CA SER A 290 -1.00 -7.66 -28.63
C SER A 290 -0.64 -8.93 -27.85
N ILE A 291 -0.70 -8.92 -26.51
CA ILE A 291 -0.52 -10.11 -25.68
C ILE A 291 -1.73 -11.05 -25.77
N GLY A 292 -2.94 -10.48 -25.88
CA GLY A 292 -4.20 -11.23 -25.85
C GLY A 292 -4.58 -11.70 -24.46
N THR A 293 -5.76 -12.33 -24.32
CA THR A 293 -6.27 -12.83 -23.04
C THR A 293 -6.02 -14.32 -22.83
N HIS A 294 -5.68 -15.05 -23.89
CA HIS A 294 -5.45 -16.50 -23.88
C HIS A 294 -4.14 -16.87 -24.56
N ARG A 295 -3.53 -17.96 -24.09
CA ARG A 295 -2.41 -18.63 -24.73
C ARG A 295 -2.56 -20.14 -24.49
N ASP A 296 -2.43 -20.94 -25.56
CA ASP A 296 -2.57 -22.41 -25.51
C ASP A 296 -3.84 -22.89 -24.78
N GLY A 297 -4.96 -22.21 -25.03
CA GLY A 297 -6.27 -22.51 -24.43
C GLY A 297 -6.46 -22.04 -22.99
N ALA A 298 -5.45 -21.44 -22.37
CA ALA A 298 -5.50 -20.99 -20.97
C ALA A 298 -5.59 -19.47 -20.86
N TRP A 299 -6.36 -18.96 -19.91
CA TRP A 299 -6.40 -17.55 -19.55
C TRP A 299 -5.06 -17.05 -19.02
N ILE A 300 -4.52 -15.96 -19.58
CA ILE A 300 -3.26 -15.34 -19.17
C ILE A 300 -3.43 -13.96 -18.57
N GLN A 301 -4.56 -13.29 -18.80
CA GLN A 301 -5.00 -12.06 -18.15
C GLN A 301 -6.51 -11.91 -18.26
N LEU A 302 -7.12 -11.11 -17.39
CA LEU A 302 -8.58 -10.94 -17.33
C LEU A 302 -9.15 -10.18 -18.53
N ASN A 303 -8.43 -9.16 -19.00
CA ASN A 303 -8.76 -8.33 -20.14
C ASN A 303 -7.49 -7.63 -20.66
N THR A 304 -7.63 -6.81 -21.70
CA THR A 304 -6.52 -6.06 -22.31
C THR A 304 -6.56 -4.56 -22.00
N ASN A 305 -7.31 -4.15 -20.99
CA ASN A 305 -7.47 -2.74 -20.63
C ASN A 305 -6.24 -2.20 -19.88
N VAL A 306 -6.14 -0.89 -19.71
CA VAL A 306 -5.07 -0.22 -18.93
C VAL A 306 -4.91 -0.87 -17.56
N LEU A 307 -6.03 -1.13 -16.87
CA LEU A 307 -6.09 -1.93 -15.64
C LEU A 307 -6.99 -3.15 -15.85
N GLN A 308 -6.62 -4.30 -15.32
CA GLN A 308 -7.50 -5.47 -15.31
C GLN A 308 -8.68 -5.26 -14.34
N ILE A 309 -8.37 -4.72 -13.18
CA ILE A 309 -9.29 -4.37 -12.10
C ILE A 309 -8.76 -3.13 -11.37
N GLU A 310 -9.59 -2.46 -10.60
CA GLU A 310 -9.23 -1.24 -9.85
C GLU A 310 -8.06 -1.45 -8.88
N ASN A 311 -7.95 -2.66 -8.30
CA ASN A 311 -6.87 -3.00 -7.37
C ASN A 311 -5.48 -3.04 -8.02
N GLU A 312 -5.40 -3.11 -9.35
CA GLU A 312 -4.14 -3.05 -10.09
C GLU A 312 -3.52 -1.64 -10.09
N PHE A 313 -4.34 -0.60 -9.84
CA PHE A 313 -3.83 0.76 -9.78
C PHE A 313 -2.80 0.91 -8.65
N TYR A 314 -1.59 1.33 -9.00
CA TYR A 314 -0.52 1.55 -8.06
C TYR A 314 -0.52 3.00 -7.54
N SER A 315 -0.68 3.16 -6.23
CA SER A 315 -0.63 4.47 -5.55
C SER A 315 -0.12 4.32 -4.13
N SER A 316 0.45 5.39 -3.58
CA SER A 316 0.93 5.46 -2.19
C SER A 316 -0.20 5.52 -1.16
N ILE A 317 -1.40 5.92 -1.59
CA ILE A 317 -2.61 5.99 -0.76
C ILE A 317 -3.83 5.72 -1.63
N ARG A 318 -4.85 5.05 -1.09
CA ARG A 318 -6.12 4.76 -1.77
C ARG A 318 -7.32 5.13 -0.92
N PRO A 319 -8.38 5.72 -1.52
CA PRO A 319 -9.69 5.73 -0.90
C PRO A 319 -10.28 4.32 -0.93
N LYS A 320 -10.84 3.86 0.18
CA LYS A 320 -11.35 2.49 0.34
C LYS A 320 -12.76 2.49 0.90
N ARG A 321 -13.46 1.40 0.58
CA ARG A 321 -14.71 1.00 1.22
C ARG A 321 -14.80 -0.51 1.28
N THR A 322 -15.36 -1.04 2.35
CA THR A 322 -15.66 -2.48 2.45
C THR A 322 -16.68 -2.86 1.38
N THR A 323 -16.36 -3.94 0.67
CA THR A 323 -17.20 -4.47 -0.41
C THR A 323 -18.03 -5.66 0.05
N GLY A 324 -19.22 -5.80 -0.52
CA GLY A 324 -20.00 -7.01 -0.42
C GLY A 324 -19.41 -8.16 -1.26
N LYS A 325 -20.01 -9.34 -1.15
CA LYS A 325 -19.59 -10.49 -1.97
C LYS A 325 -19.81 -10.19 -3.46
N CYS A 326 -18.76 -10.36 -4.27
CA CYS A 326 -18.76 -10.08 -5.71
C CYS A 326 -19.01 -8.61 -6.09
N GLU A 327 -18.95 -7.68 -5.16
CA GLU A 327 -19.07 -6.24 -5.42
C GLU A 327 -17.74 -5.65 -5.83
N ARG A 328 -17.75 -4.80 -6.86
CA ARG A 328 -16.54 -4.08 -7.30
C ARG A 328 -16.24 -2.91 -6.38
N PRO A 329 -14.95 -2.64 -6.06
CA PRO A 329 -14.57 -1.50 -5.22
C PRO A 329 -15.09 -0.15 -5.72
N ILE A 330 -15.07 0.08 -7.03
CA ILE A 330 -15.57 1.33 -7.64
C ILE A 330 -17.08 1.50 -7.43
N THR A 331 -17.86 0.41 -7.50
CA THR A 331 -19.31 0.42 -7.24
C THR A 331 -19.59 0.78 -5.79
N ALA A 332 -18.89 0.12 -4.86
CA ALA A 332 -19.02 0.39 -3.44
C ALA A 332 -18.69 1.85 -3.09
N LEU A 333 -17.63 2.41 -3.68
CA LEU A 333 -17.24 3.81 -3.51
C LEU A 333 -18.27 4.78 -4.10
N ALA A 334 -18.81 4.47 -5.29
CA ALA A 334 -19.82 5.31 -5.95
C ALA A 334 -21.13 5.38 -5.14
N GLU A 335 -21.59 4.24 -4.63
CA GLU A 335 -22.88 4.15 -3.93
C GLU A 335 -22.81 4.68 -2.49
N ARG A 336 -21.70 4.40 -1.77
CA ARG A 336 -21.62 4.61 -0.31
C ARG A 336 -20.48 5.56 0.11
N GLY A 337 -19.75 6.14 -0.83
CA GLY A 337 -18.63 7.04 -0.58
C GLY A 337 -17.44 6.38 0.10
N VAL A 338 -16.42 7.15 0.41
CA VAL A 338 -15.21 6.67 1.09
C VAL A 338 -15.51 6.32 2.54
N GLN A 339 -14.99 5.20 3.02
CA GLN A 339 -15.12 4.77 4.41
C GLN A 339 -13.81 4.89 5.19
N TYR A 340 -12.68 4.57 4.54
CA TYR A 340 -11.35 4.63 5.11
C TYR A 340 -10.31 4.88 4.02
N ILE A 341 -9.08 5.08 4.41
CA ILE A 341 -7.92 5.21 3.52
C ILE A 341 -6.90 4.13 3.83
N GLU A 342 -6.20 3.69 2.79
CA GLU A 342 -5.13 2.70 2.84
C GLU A 342 -3.82 3.37 2.47
N VAL A 343 -2.93 3.58 3.44
CA VAL A 343 -1.54 4.02 3.22
C VAL A 343 -0.72 2.82 2.77
N ARG A 344 0.01 2.93 1.65
CA ARG A 344 0.70 1.82 0.98
C ARG A 344 2.20 2.04 0.81
N CYS A 345 2.71 3.21 1.20
CA CYS A 345 4.12 3.57 0.98
C CYS A 345 5.06 3.18 2.13
N LEU A 346 4.57 2.48 3.16
CA LEU A 346 5.42 2.06 4.27
C LEU A 346 6.22 0.82 3.88
N ASP A 347 7.53 0.89 4.08
CA ASP A 347 8.41 -0.27 4.03
C ASP A 347 8.19 -1.16 5.27
N ILE A 348 8.57 -2.41 5.13
CA ILE A 348 8.69 -3.31 6.26
C ILE A 348 9.96 -2.92 7.02
N ASP A 349 9.81 -2.50 8.26
CA ASP A 349 10.92 -2.21 9.16
C ASP A 349 11.54 -3.53 9.62
N TYR A 350 12.72 -3.83 9.11
CA TYR A 350 13.43 -5.08 9.42
C TYR A 350 13.89 -5.18 10.88
N ALA A 351 13.99 -4.05 11.59
CA ALA A 351 14.35 -4.02 13.02
C ALA A 351 13.17 -4.41 13.93
N GLU A 352 11.95 -4.37 13.41
CA GLU A 352 10.74 -4.72 14.14
C GLU A 352 10.20 -6.09 13.68
N PRO A 353 10.04 -7.07 14.55
CA PRO A 353 9.55 -8.39 14.16
C PRO A 353 8.22 -8.38 13.42
N THR A 354 7.36 -7.42 13.74
CA THR A 354 6.06 -7.19 13.08
C THR A 354 6.12 -6.29 11.85
N GLY A 355 7.32 -5.80 11.48
CA GLY A 355 7.55 -4.91 10.34
C GLY A 355 7.14 -3.46 10.56
N ILE A 356 6.66 -3.12 11.75
CA ILE A 356 6.29 -1.75 12.15
C ILE A 356 6.33 -1.62 13.67
N SER A 357 6.81 -0.47 14.18
CA SER A 357 6.75 -0.17 15.61
C SER A 357 5.43 0.52 16.00
N ALA A 358 5.07 0.42 17.29
CA ALA A 358 3.95 1.20 17.82
C ALA A 358 4.18 2.72 17.69
N GLN A 359 5.44 3.17 17.71
CA GLN A 359 5.79 4.57 17.53
C GLN A 359 5.53 5.01 16.09
N THR A 360 5.91 4.21 15.11
CA THR A 360 5.63 4.47 13.68
C THR A 360 4.12 4.53 13.44
N ALA A 361 3.34 3.58 13.99
CA ALA A 361 1.89 3.58 13.86
C ALA A 361 1.26 4.87 14.42
N ARG A 362 1.68 5.31 15.62
CA ARG A 362 1.21 6.58 16.21
C ARG A 362 1.63 7.80 15.39
N PHE A 363 2.81 7.77 14.79
CA PHE A 363 3.24 8.85 13.90
C PHE A 363 2.37 8.92 12.65
N VAL A 364 2.05 7.78 12.03
CA VAL A 364 1.16 7.70 10.87
C VAL A 364 -0.24 8.24 11.22
N ASP A 365 -0.78 7.88 12.38
CA ASP A 365 -2.05 8.44 12.88
C ASP A 365 -2.01 9.98 12.96
N ALA A 366 -0.95 10.52 13.57
CA ALA A 366 -0.77 11.97 13.71
C ALA A 366 -0.55 12.66 12.35
N PHE A 367 0.19 12.02 11.45
CA PHE A 367 0.41 12.50 10.09
C PHE A 367 -0.87 12.53 9.26
N LEU A 368 -1.73 11.51 9.38
CA LEU A 368 -3.02 11.49 8.70
C LEU A 368 -3.96 12.57 9.27
N LEU A 369 -3.95 12.80 10.58
CA LEU A 369 -4.69 13.90 11.21
C LEU A 369 -4.18 15.25 10.71
N PHE A 370 -2.86 15.44 10.62
CA PHE A 370 -2.27 16.63 10.01
C PHE A 370 -2.79 16.82 8.57
N CYS A 371 -2.78 15.78 7.73
CA CYS A 371 -3.30 15.83 6.37
C CYS A 371 -4.79 16.18 6.31
N ALA A 372 -5.60 15.73 7.28
CA ALA A 372 -7.02 16.02 7.35
C ALA A 372 -7.33 17.46 7.78
N THR A 373 -6.44 18.06 8.60
CA THR A 373 -6.66 19.39 9.20
C THR A 373 -6.02 20.54 8.40
N GLN A 374 -5.03 20.27 7.57
CA GLN A 374 -4.41 21.28 6.71
C GLN A 374 -5.33 21.74 5.59
N ASP A 375 -5.08 22.97 5.11
CA ASP A 375 -5.68 23.43 3.85
C ASP A 375 -5.28 22.50 2.71
N SER A 376 -6.26 22.15 1.88
CA SER A 376 -6.07 21.19 0.80
C SER A 376 -6.48 21.78 -0.54
N PRO A 377 -5.66 22.66 -1.14
CA PRO A 377 -5.96 23.19 -2.47
C PRO A 377 -6.08 22.06 -3.49
N LEU A 378 -6.90 22.29 -4.50
CA LEU A 378 -7.07 21.36 -5.60
C LEU A 378 -5.75 21.21 -6.38
N PHE A 379 -5.52 20.07 -6.97
CA PHE A 379 -4.47 19.90 -7.97
C PHE A 379 -4.87 20.61 -9.25
N GLY A 380 -3.91 21.31 -9.86
CA GLY A 380 -4.06 21.92 -11.18
C GLY A 380 -3.59 21.00 -12.31
N ASP A 381 -3.56 21.53 -13.54
CA ASP A 381 -3.16 20.79 -14.75
C ASP A 381 -1.67 20.34 -14.71
N ASP A 382 -0.85 21.00 -13.91
CA ASP A 382 0.56 20.69 -13.66
C ASP A 382 0.76 19.57 -12.61
N GLY A 383 -0.31 19.13 -11.95
CA GLY A 383 -0.32 18.12 -10.92
C GLY A 383 -0.89 16.78 -11.38
N PHE A 384 -1.68 16.15 -10.50
CA PHE A 384 -2.25 14.81 -10.69
C PHE A 384 -3.68 14.83 -11.31
N CYS A 385 -4.07 15.93 -11.89
CA CYS A 385 -5.32 16.07 -12.65
C CYS A 385 -5.03 16.59 -14.08
#